data_377ed7f3a31c09ad6a6ac095c1924802
#
_entry.id   377ed7f3a31c09ad6a6ac095c1924802
#
_cell.length_a   1.000
_cell.length_b   1.000
_cell.length_c   1.000
_cell.angle_alpha   90.00
_cell.angle_beta   90.00
_cell.angle_gamma   90.00
#
_symmetry.space_group_name_H-M   'P 1'
#
loop_
_entity.id
_entity.type
_entity.pdbx_description
1 polymer ?
#
loop_
_entity_poly.entity_id
_entity_poly.type
_entity_poly.pdbx_seq_one_letter_code
_entity_poly.pdbx_strand_id
1 'polypeptide(L)'
;MAVASAIARATSIEESNVKTTLRILALTGAVIVLGGCMPGQHLSTSNPPREDLIGSGKVQVVPITSELVATDRAAGQAQAQVPAELTGYRQESYQIQPGDTLLVTVWDHPELTTPAGTQQQAVANGRLVRPDGTFYFPYAGELNVTGKTIEQVRNTLAGKLARYLKDPQVDVNVAGYGSRIALQGAFTNTSPQEITSVPLSLSQAVGKAGINVEQADLSGFMLTRDGRSYPLDLDALNRDGAVAPEIYLKAGDQLFMPFNDRKEVYVIGEVVRPQSITFKTTDLTLTQALGRVGGLNPVTSKGSAVYVIRGVENMQQSPATVYQLDASSPVAFVLSDQFRLRPADVVFVGPAGITRWNRFLSQLLPLSGIISNAANANYDITRD
;
A
#
# COMPACT_ATOMS: atom_id res chain seq x y z
N MET A 1 -27.00 89.94 -46.82
CA MET A 1 -27.48 88.60 -47.22
C MET A 1 -26.44 87.51 -47.14
N ALA A 2 -25.18 87.75 -46.88
CA ALA A 2 -24.08 86.75 -46.89
C ALA A 2 -23.84 86.05 -45.47
N VAL A 3 -24.20 86.74 -44.38
CA VAL A 3 -23.93 86.23 -43.01
C VAL A 3 -24.94 85.20 -42.57
N ALA A 4 -26.19 85.22 -43.00
CA ALA A 4 -27.24 84.27 -42.68
C ALA A 4 -27.03 82.88 -43.32
N SER A 5 -26.36 82.82 -44.48
CA SER A 5 -26.04 81.62 -45.21
C SER A 5 -24.88 80.83 -44.58
N ALA A 6 -23.94 81.53 -43.91
CA ALA A 6 -22.80 80.91 -43.25
C ALA A 6 -23.20 80.20 -41.91
N ILE A 7 -24.13 80.79 -41.15
CA ILE A 7 -24.63 80.25 -39.88
C ILE A 7 -25.48 78.99 -40.13
N ALA A 8 -26.31 78.95 -41.15
CA ALA A 8 -27.12 77.78 -41.51
C ALA A 8 -26.28 76.60 -42.01
N ARG A 9 -25.10 76.80 -42.60
CA ARG A 9 -24.20 75.76 -43.00
C ARG A 9 -23.38 75.23 -41.83
N ALA A 10 -23.03 76.03 -40.84
CA ALA A 10 -22.29 75.59 -39.65
C ALA A 10 -23.14 74.71 -38.75
N THR A 11 -24.40 75.02 -38.53
CA THR A 11 -25.35 74.23 -37.71
C THR A 11 -25.72 72.89 -38.37
N SER A 12 -25.78 72.82 -39.71
CA SER A 12 -26.08 71.54 -40.39
C SER A 12 -24.89 70.55 -40.40
N ILE A 13 -23.67 71.04 -40.34
CA ILE A 13 -22.45 70.22 -40.29
C ILE A 13 -22.27 69.67 -38.88
N GLU A 14 -22.62 70.46 -37.86
CA GLU A 14 -22.52 70.03 -36.47
C GLU A 14 -23.56 68.94 -36.11
N GLU A 15 -24.78 69.04 -36.56
CA GLU A 15 -25.85 68.04 -36.39
C GLU A 15 -25.53 66.73 -37.15
N SER A 16 -24.88 66.77 -38.29
CA SER A 16 -24.47 65.61 -39.08
C SER A 16 -23.35 64.85 -38.38
N ASN A 17 -22.37 65.53 -37.76
CA ASN A 17 -21.26 64.93 -37.07
C ASN A 17 -21.72 64.28 -35.72
N VAL A 18 -22.65 64.92 -35.01
CA VAL A 18 -23.22 64.37 -33.75
C VAL A 18 -24.04 63.11 -34.01
N LYS A 19 -24.82 63.10 -35.11
CA LYS A 19 -25.60 61.91 -35.50
C LYS A 19 -24.69 60.76 -35.97
N THR A 20 -23.57 61.06 -36.62
CA THR A 20 -22.59 60.07 -37.08
C THR A 20 -21.78 59.46 -35.90
N THR A 21 -21.32 60.32 -34.96
CA THR A 21 -20.62 59.82 -33.72
C THR A 21 -21.55 59.08 -32.83
N LEU A 22 -22.84 59.42 -32.67
CA LEU A 22 -23.79 58.68 -31.90
C LEU A 22 -24.11 57.29 -32.51
N ARG A 23 -24.13 57.16 -33.84
CA ARG A 23 -24.31 55.88 -34.53
C ARG A 23 -23.08 54.97 -34.43
N ILE A 24 -21.88 55.52 -34.47
CA ILE A 24 -20.63 54.76 -34.25
C ILE A 24 -20.52 54.29 -32.80
N LEU A 25 -20.89 55.10 -31.82
CA LEU A 25 -20.91 54.72 -30.40
C LEU A 25 -21.98 53.63 -30.11
N ALA A 26 -23.14 53.66 -30.75
CA ALA A 26 -24.18 52.67 -30.65
C ALA A 26 -23.79 51.33 -31.31
N LEU A 27 -23.06 51.35 -32.42
CA LEU A 27 -22.54 50.13 -33.07
C LEU A 27 -21.41 49.47 -32.27
N THR A 28 -20.48 50.28 -31.69
CA THR A 28 -19.42 49.75 -30.82
C THR A 28 -19.97 49.20 -29.48
N GLY A 29 -21.02 49.83 -28.91
CA GLY A 29 -21.70 49.33 -27.73
C GLY A 29 -22.45 48.00 -27.98
N ALA A 30 -23.05 47.80 -29.16
CA ALA A 30 -23.73 46.56 -29.52
C ALA A 30 -22.78 45.36 -29.76
N VAL A 31 -21.56 45.60 -30.24
CA VAL A 31 -20.54 44.56 -30.43
C VAL A 31 -19.94 44.08 -29.10
N ILE A 32 -19.86 44.97 -28.08
CA ILE A 32 -19.33 44.60 -26.76
C ILE A 32 -20.33 43.73 -25.94
N VAL A 33 -21.64 43.86 -26.15
CA VAL A 33 -22.67 43.10 -25.46
C VAL A 33 -22.83 41.68 -26.03
N LEU A 34 -22.42 41.41 -27.27
CA LEU A 34 -22.48 40.09 -27.91
C LEU A 34 -21.25 39.20 -27.65
N GLY A 35 -20.17 39.74 -27.03
CA GLY A 35 -18.98 38.99 -26.67
C GLY A 35 -19.03 38.26 -25.32
N GLY A 36 -20.14 38.39 -24.57
CA GLY A 36 -20.25 37.91 -23.19
C GLY A 36 -20.68 36.42 -22.97
N CYS A 37 -21.04 35.71 -24.02
CA CYS A 37 -21.38 34.29 -23.95
C CYS A 37 -20.32 33.43 -24.66
N MET A 38 -19.12 33.33 -24.10
CA MET A 38 -18.27 32.19 -24.44
C MET A 38 -18.96 30.92 -23.86
N PRO A 39 -19.36 29.97 -24.71
CA PRO A 39 -19.85 28.70 -24.22
C PRO A 39 -18.74 28.07 -23.38
N GLY A 40 -19.03 27.82 -22.08
CA GLY A 40 -18.12 27.09 -21.22
C GLY A 40 -17.80 25.76 -21.90
N GLN A 41 -16.53 25.42 -21.97
CA GLN A 41 -16.10 24.12 -22.49
C GLN A 41 -16.74 23.03 -21.62
N HIS A 42 -17.68 22.30 -22.20
CA HIS A 42 -18.25 21.12 -21.59
C HIS A 42 -17.39 19.92 -21.95
N LEU A 43 -17.10 19.05 -20.99
CA LEU A 43 -16.57 17.73 -21.30
C LEU A 43 -17.62 17.03 -22.18
N SER A 44 -17.34 16.87 -23.45
CA SER A 44 -18.21 16.15 -24.37
C SER A 44 -18.02 14.66 -24.14
N THR A 45 -19.06 14.00 -23.64
CA THR A 45 -19.07 12.56 -23.36
C THR A 45 -19.27 11.71 -24.64
N SER A 46 -19.43 12.35 -25.79
CA SER A 46 -19.73 11.69 -27.07
C SER A 46 -18.51 11.48 -28.00
N ASN A 47 -17.32 11.90 -27.60
CA ASN A 47 -16.09 11.72 -28.39
C ASN A 47 -15.03 10.89 -27.64
N PRO A 48 -14.21 10.11 -28.37
CA PRO A 48 -13.09 9.36 -27.78
C PRO A 48 -12.08 10.26 -27.06
N PRO A 49 -11.15 9.70 -26.28
CA PRO A 49 -10.41 10.38 -25.24
C PRO A 49 -9.81 11.73 -25.71
N ARG A 50 -10.27 12.81 -25.10
CA ARG A 50 -9.68 14.12 -25.28
C ARG A 50 -8.57 14.29 -24.25
N GLU A 51 -7.37 14.60 -24.73
CA GLU A 51 -6.28 15.09 -23.90
C GLU A 51 -6.58 16.53 -23.51
N ASP A 52 -7.12 16.75 -22.32
CA ASP A 52 -7.27 18.09 -21.75
C ASP A 52 -6.03 18.44 -20.94
N LEU A 53 -5.49 19.65 -21.19
CA LEU A 53 -4.34 20.19 -20.47
C LEU A 53 -4.79 20.76 -19.12
N ILE A 54 -4.24 20.26 -18.03
CA ILE A 54 -4.37 20.81 -16.68
C ILE A 54 -3.01 21.36 -16.29
N GLY A 55 -2.87 22.69 -16.27
CA GLY A 55 -1.57 23.31 -16.02
C GLY A 55 -0.53 22.85 -17.03
N SER A 56 0.55 22.23 -16.59
CA SER A 56 1.58 21.63 -17.43
C SER A 56 1.36 20.13 -17.71
N GLY A 57 0.32 19.51 -17.15
CA GLY A 57 0.04 18.07 -17.26
C GLY A 57 -1.10 17.74 -18.23
N LYS A 58 -0.96 16.67 -19.00
CA LYS A 58 -2.04 16.11 -19.82
C LYS A 58 -2.92 15.21 -18.97
N VAL A 59 -4.25 15.32 -19.10
CA VAL A 59 -5.23 14.46 -18.45
C VAL A 59 -5.90 13.58 -19.50
N GLN A 60 -5.85 12.28 -19.29
CA GLN A 60 -6.54 11.32 -20.14
C GLN A 60 -7.87 10.91 -19.49
N VAL A 61 -8.99 11.09 -20.20
CA VAL A 61 -10.31 10.61 -19.77
C VAL A 61 -10.60 9.27 -20.43
N VAL A 62 -10.85 8.24 -19.59
CA VAL A 62 -11.09 6.87 -20.04
C VAL A 62 -12.46 6.42 -19.52
N PRO A 63 -13.39 5.98 -20.37
CA PRO A 63 -14.67 5.42 -19.92
C PRO A 63 -14.43 4.08 -19.23
N ILE A 64 -15.16 3.82 -18.14
CA ILE A 64 -15.16 2.51 -17.48
C ILE A 64 -16.00 1.55 -18.32
N THR A 65 -15.33 0.60 -18.98
CA THR A 65 -15.93 -0.41 -19.83
C THR A 65 -15.65 -1.82 -19.29
N SER A 66 -16.40 -2.81 -19.76
CA SER A 66 -16.17 -4.22 -19.42
C SER A 66 -14.78 -4.71 -19.81
N GLU A 67 -14.23 -4.21 -20.93
CA GLU A 67 -12.89 -4.56 -21.40
C GLU A 67 -11.80 -4.00 -20.47
N LEU A 68 -11.94 -2.73 -20.04
CA LEU A 68 -11.02 -2.11 -19.07
C LEU A 68 -10.98 -2.90 -17.77
N VAL A 69 -12.17 -3.25 -17.25
CA VAL A 69 -12.30 -4.00 -16.00
C VAL A 69 -11.71 -5.40 -16.12
N ALA A 70 -11.92 -6.09 -17.25
CA ALA A 70 -11.33 -7.42 -17.49
C ALA A 70 -9.79 -7.35 -17.53
N THR A 71 -9.24 -6.33 -18.17
CA THR A 71 -7.78 -6.12 -18.25
C THR A 71 -7.17 -5.82 -16.88
N ASP A 72 -7.80 -4.94 -16.09
CA ASP A 72 -7.32 -4.58 -14.75
C ASP A 72 -7.40 -5.80 -13.79
N ARG A 73 -8.42 -6.64 -13.93
CA ARG A 73 -8.57 -7.88 -13.16
C ARG A 73 -7.47 -8.90 -13.49
N ALA A 74 -7.17 -9.08 -14.79
CA ALA A 74 -6.10 -9.99 -15.22
C ALA A 74 -4.72 -9.54 -14.71
N ALA A 75 -4.44 -8.24 -14.72
CA ALA A 75 -3.21 -7.66 -14.17
C ALA A 75 -3.10 -7.89 -12.65
N GLY A 76 -4.20 -7.77 -11.90
CA GLY A 76 -4.21 -8.02 -10.45
C GLY A 76 -3.96 -9.49 -10.09
N GLN A 77 -4.45 -10.43 -10.88
CA GLN A 77 -4.21 -11.87 -10.65
C GLN A 77 -2.75 -12.27 -10.86
N ALA A 78 -2.04 -11.64 -11.78
CA ALA A 78 -0.62 -11.91 -12.02
C ALA A 78 0.28 -11.50 -10.85
N GLN A 79 -0.13 -10.54 -10.02
CA GLN A 79 0.63 -10.07 -8.85
C GLN A 79 0.45 -10.93 -7.59
N ALA A 80 -0.53 -11.83 -7.55
CA ALA A 80 -0.83 -12.64 -6.37
C ALA A 80 0.02 -13.93 -6.27
N GLN A 81 0.98 -14.16 -7.17
CA GLN A 81 1.79 -15.37 -7.16
C GLN A 81 2.90 -15.27 -6.10
N VAL A 82 3.01 -16.33 -5.26
CA VAL A 82 4.09 -16.46 -4.31
C VAL A 82 5.40 -16.75 -5.05
N PRO A 83 6.47 -15.97 -4.82
CA PRO A 83 7.77 -16.24 -5.42
C PRO A 83 8.29 -17.65 -5.12
N ALA A 84 8.81 -18.35 -6.13
CA ALA A 84 9.30 -19.72 -5.99
C ALA A 84 10.45 -19.86 -4.98
N GLU A 85 11.22 -18.80 -4.78
CA GLU A 85 12.32 -18.74 -3.79
C GLU A 85 11.81 -18.89 -2.36
N LEU A 86 10.58 -18.46 -2.06
CA LEU A 86 9.99 -18.60 -0.73
C LEU A 86 9.43 -20.01 -0.50
N THR A 87 8.89 -20.65 -1.53
CA THR A 87 8.27 -21.96 -1.45
C THR A 87 9.29 -23.09 -1.53
N GLY A 88 10.47 -22.84 -2.06
CA GLY A 88 11.55 -23.81 -2.20
C GLY A 88 12.34 -24.08 -0.92
N TYR A 89 12.25 -23.18 0.08
CA TYR A 89 12.95 -23.38 1.34
C TYR A 89 12.20 -24.35 2.25
N ARG A 90 12.91 -25.40 2.71
CA ARG A 90 12.47 -26.31 3.76
C ARG A 90 13.61 -26.51 4.74
N GLN A 91 13.30 -26.44 6.02
CA GLN A 91 14.24 -26.79 7.06
C GLN A 91 14.28 -28.32 7.19
N GLU A 92 15.38 -28.96 6.77
CA GLU A 92 15.53 -30.42 6.88
C GLU A 92 15.88 -30.85 8.30
N SER A 93 16.83 -30.17 8.93
CA SER A 93 17.25 -30.37 10.32
C SER A 93 17.72 -29.07 10.94
N TYR A 94 17.51 -28.93 12.26
CA TYR A 94 18.04 -27.78 12.97
C TYR A 94 19.56 -27.82 13.02
N GLN A 95 20.19 -26.74 12.66
CA GLN A 95 21.63 -26.52 12.78
C GLN A 95 21.88 -25.51 13.90
N ILE A 96 22.72 -25.89 14.86
CA ILE A 96 23.09 -25.07 16.00
C ILE A 96 23.72 -23.75 15.52
N GLN A 97 23.29 -22.66 16.14
CA GLN A 97 23.73 -21.30 15.80
C GLN A 97 24.33 -20.60 17.03
N PRO A 98 25.17 -19.57 16.82
CA PRO A 98 25.59 -18.69 17.89
C PRO A 98 24.38 -18.09 18.64
N GLY A 99 24.46 -18.07 19.98
CA GLY A 99 23.35 -17.62 20.82
C GLY A 99 22.41 -18.75 21.27
N ASP A 100 22.54 -19.96 20.72
CA ASP A 100 21.83 -21.13 21.24
C ASP A 100 22.34 -21.51 22.62
N THR A 101 21.49 -22.04 23.45
CA THR A 101 21.84 -22.62 24.76
C THR A 101 21.67 -24.12 24.71
N LEU A 102 22.76 -24.85 24.83
CA LEU A 102 22.79 -26.29 24.78
C LEU A 102 22.74 -26.87 26.20
N LEU A 103 21.79 -27.76 26.45
CA LEU A 103 21.75 -28.59 27.65
C LEU A 103 22.42 -29.93 27.32
N VAL A 104 23.51 -30.23 28.02
CA VAL A 104 24.24 -31.47 27.85
C VAL A 104 24.07 -32.33 29.11
N THR A 105 23.56 -33.55 28.94
CA THR A 105 23.44 -34.55 30.00
C THR A 105 24.43 -35.67 29.75
N VAL A 106 25.25 -35.98 30.75
CA VAL A 106 26.11 -37.15 30.71
C VAL A 106 25.60 -38.12 31.81
N TRP A 107 25.01 -39.24 31.39
CA TRP A 107 24.42 -40.21 32.30
C TRP A 107 25.48 -40.84 33.19
N ASP A 108 25.12 -41.11 34.42
CA ASP A 108 26.02 -41.63 35.49
C ASP A 108 27.15 -40.66 35.91
N HIS A 109 27.16 -39.41 35.36
CA HIS A 109 28.13 -38.38 35.66
C HIS A 109 27.44 -37.04 35.99
N PRO A 110 26.75 -36.95 37.15
CA PRO A 110 26.00 -35.77 37.54
C PRO A 110 26.88 -34.51 37.67
N GLU A 111 28.17 -34.70 38.02
CA GLU A 111 29.16 -33.62 38.11
C GLU A 111 29.45 -32.92 36.76
N LEU A 112 29.15 -33.59 35.65
CA LEU A 112 29.30 -33.04 34.31
C LEU A 112 28.00 -32.47 33.74
N THR A 113 26.86 -32.94 34.25
CA THR A 113 25.54 -32.63 33.69
C THR A 113 25.09 -31.24 34.07
N THR A 114 25.42 -30.74 35.28
CA THR A 114 24.92 -29.42 35.72
C THR A 114 25.74 -28.81 36.83
N PRO A 115 25.93 -27.49 36.89
CA PRO A 115 26.02 -26.83 38.18
C PRO A 115 24.63 -26.98 38.85
N ALA A 116 24.61 -27.63 40.04
CA ALA A 116 23.44 -28.02 40.79
C ALA A 116 22.26 -27.03 40.73
N GLY A 117 21.20 -27.39 40.04
CA GLY A 117 19.96 -26.65 39.96
C GLY A 117 18.79 -27.53 39.55
N THR A 118 17.60 -27.21 40.04
CA THR A 118 16.37 -27.95 39.75
C THR A 118 16.02 -27.89 38.25
N GLN A 119 15.40 -28.95 37.71
CA GLN A 119 14.97 -29.08 36.30
C GLN A 119 14.15 -27.89 35.71
N GLN A 120 13.61 -27.03 36.56
CA GLN A 120 12.83 -25.85 36.14
C GLN A 120 13.65 -24.73 35.51
N GLN A 121 14.99 -24.82 35.50
CA GLN A 121 15.88 -23.77 34.97
C GLN A 121 16.81 -24.32 33.88
N ALA A 122 16.28 -25.09 32.92
CA ALA A 122 17.09 -25.71 31.85
C ALA A 122 17.90 -24.68 31.07
N VAL A 123 17.34 -23.50 30.80
CA VAL A 123 18.06 -22.38 30.12
C VAL A 123 19.20 -21.86 31.00
N ALA A 124 18.99 -21.71 32.32
CA ALA A 124 20.01 -21.22 33.23
C ALA A 124 21.16 -22.23 33.43
N ASN A 125 20.89 -23.50 33.26
CA ASN A 125 21.86 -24.62 33.37
C ASN A 125 22.51 -24.95 32.01
N GLY A 126 22.01 -24.42 30.92
CA GLY A 126 22.54 -24.63 29.58
C GLY A 126 23.85 -23.90 29.35
N ARG A 127 24.59 -24.35 28.36
CA ARG A 127 25.85 -23.72 27.91
C ARG A 127 25.61 -22.92 26.64
N LEU A 128 25.89 -21.62 26.73
CA LEU A 128 25.72 -20.72 25.60
C LEU A 128 26.75 -21.00 24.51
N VAL A 129 26.27 -21.12 23.27
CA VAL A 129 27.11 -21.10 22.07
C VAL A 129 27.56 -19.66 21.84
N ARG A 130 28.86 -19.42 21.89
CA ARG A 130 29.48 -18.11 21.77
C ARG A 130 29.35 -17.54 20.36
N PRO A 131 29.56 -16.24 20.16
CA PRO A 131 29.53 -15.62 18.82
C PRO A 131 30.52 -16.21 17.82
N ASP A 132 31.65 -16.78 18.32
CA ASP A 132 32.64 -17.48 17.50
C ASP A 132 32.21 -18.90 17.08
N GLY A 133 31.02 -19.34 17.48
CA GLY A 133 30.46 -20.64 17.16
C GLY A 133 30.92 -21.77 18.07
N THR A 134 31.63 -21.46 19.15
CA THR A 134 32.15 -22.47 20.10
C THR A 134 31.36 -22.54 21.39
N PHE A 135 31.42 -23.67 22.06
CA PHE A 135 31.06 -23.81 23.47
C PHE A 135 32.08 -24.64 24.23
N TYR A 136 32.21 -24.40 25.51
CA TYR A 136 33.14 -25.13 26.37
C TYR A 136 32.40 -26.24 27.14
N PHE A 137 33.02 -27.42 27.17
CA PHE A 137 32.56 -28.52 27.98
C PHE A 137 33.72 -29.18 28.77
N PRO A 138 33.58 -29.50 30.07
CA PRO A 138 34.62 -30.12 30.86
C PRO A 138 35.15 -31.40 30.18
N TYR A 139 36.46 -31.65 30.25
CA TYR A 139 37.21 -32.74 29.61
C TYR A 139 37.21 -32.71 28.07
N ALA A 140 36.19 -32.19 27.44
CA ALA A 140 36.14 -32.08 25.97
C ALA A 140 36.78 -30.79 25.43
N GLY A 141 36.93 -29.75 26.33
CA GLY A 141 37.47 -28.47 25.96
C GLY A 141 36.52 -27.64 25.12
N GLU A 142 37.08 -26.79 24.28
CA GLU A 142 36.31 -25.99 23.33
C GLU A 142 35.91 -26.84 22.11
N LEU A 143 34.61 -26.70 21.73
CA LEU A 143 34.04 -27.38 20.57
C LEU A 143 33.38 -26.36 19.66
N ASN A 144 33.71 -26.40 18.39
CA ASN A 144 32.97 -25.65 17.37
C ASN A 144 31.71 -26.46 17.03
N VAL A 145 30.52 -25.86 17.24
CA VAL A 145 29.22 -26.52 17.09
C VAL A 145 28.32 -25.81 16.06
N THR A 146 28.66 -24.59 15.63
CA THR A 146 27.88 -23.84 14.64
C THR A 146 27.78 -24.61 13.34
N GLY A 147 26.57 -24.68 12.78
CA GLY A 147 26.27 -25.39 11.54
C GLY A 147 26.19 -26.90 11.68
N LYS A 148 26.40 -27.46 12.89
CA LYS A 148 26.23 -28.89 13.17
C LYS A 148 24.84 -29.21 13.70
N THR A 149 24.38 -30.41 13.40
CA THR A 149 23.15 -30.92 14.01
C THR A 149 23.41 -31.35 15.45
N ILE A 150 22.34 -31.45 16.25
CA ILE A 150 22.41 -31.92 17.64
C ILE A 150 23.10 -33.28 17.72
N GLU A 151 22.79 -34.17 16.78
CA GLU A 151 23.40 -35.52 16.75
C GLU A 151 24.90 -35.48 16.45
N GLN A 152 25.34 -34.61 15.51
CA GLN A 152 26.76 -34.47 15.23
C GLN A 152 27.53 -33.93 16.45
N VAL A 153 26.94 -33.02 17.20
CA VAL A 153 27.55 -32.48 18.42
C VAL A 153 27.58 -33.54 19.50
N ARG A 154 26.48 -34.29 19.70
CA ARG A 154 26.42 -35.44 20.64
C ARG A 154 27.53 -36.45 20.37
N ASN A 155 27.65 -36.89 19.10
CA ASN A 155 28.66 -37.88 18.72
C ASN A 155 30.10 -37.35 18.89
N THR A 156 30.33 -36.07 18.55
CA THR A 156 31.64 -35.43 18.73
C THR A 156 32.00 -35.35 20.21
N LEU A 157 31.03 -34.99 21.06
CA LEU A 157 31.23 -34.87 22.50
C LEU A 157 31.48 -36.23 23.14
N ALA A 158 30.65 -37.25 22.84
CA ALA A 158 30.84 -38.61 23.31
C ALA A 158 32.24 -39.14 22.96
N GLY A 159 32.70 -38.96 21.72
CA GLY A 159 34.03 -39.37 21.26
C GLY A 159 35.17 -38.68 22.01
N LYS A 160 35.03 -37.39 22.38
CA LYS A 160 36.05 -36.70 23.19
C LYS A 160 36.04 -37.16 24.66
N LEU A 161 34.85 -37.38 25.23
CA LEU A 161 34.70 -37.83 26.60
C LEU A 161 35.16 -39.28 26.80
N ALA A 162 35.05 -40.14 25.78
CA ALA A 162 35.53 -41.54 25.84
C ALA A 162 37.03 -41.70 26.17
N ARG A 163 37.82 -40.62 26.09
CA ARG A 163 39.24 -40.60 26.52
C ARG A 163 39.39 -40.60 28.05
N TYR A 164 38.36 -40.15 28.76
CA TYR A 164 38.38 -39.93 30.20
C TYR A 164 37.32 -40.78 30.92
N LEU A 165 36.24 -41.13 30.24
CA LEU A 165 35.09 -41.86 30.76
C LEU A 165 34.94 -43.18 29.99
N LYS A 166 34.57 -44.25 30.70
CA LYS A 166 34.27 -45.52 30.08
C LYS A 166 32.83 -45.49 29.56
N ASP A 167 32.67 -45.64 28.25
CA ASP A 167 31.36 -45.72 27.55
C ASP A 167 30.37 -44.57 27.91
N PRO A 168 30.75 -43.30 27.69
CA PRO A 168 29.95 -42.17 28.12
C PRO A 168 28.64 -42.08 27.33
N GLN A 169 27.52 -42.11 28.00
CA GLN A 169 26.19 -41.88 27.43
C GLN A 169 25.88 -40.40 27.49
N VAL A 170 25.86 -39.74 26.31
CA VAL A 170 25.69 -38.30 26.19
C VAL A 170 24.37 -38.00 25.51
N ASP A 171 23.61 -37.08 26.07
CA ASP A 171 22.46 -36.43 25.43
C ASP A 171 22.70 -34.93 25.29
N VAL A 172 22.25 -34.36 24.16
CA VAL A 172 22.39 -32.94 23.86
C VAL A 172 21.05 -32.42 23.39
N ASN A 173 20.52 -31.40 24.08
CA ASN A 173 19.27 -30.74 23.75
C ASN A 173 19.49 -29.23 23.64
N VAL A 174 18.68 -28.54 22.82
CA VAL A 174 18.65 -27.07 22.78
C VAL A 174 17.63 -26.60 23.81
N ALA A 175 18.11 -25.97 24.87
CA ALA A 175 17.28 -25.41 25.94
C ALA A 175 16.79 -24.00 25.64
N GLY A 176 17.51 -23.25 24.77
CA GLY A 176 17.13 -21.93 24.30
C GLY A 176 17.66 -21.70 22.90
N TYR A 177 16.82 -21.18 22.02
CA TYR A 177 17.15 -20.91 20.63
C TYR A 177 17.57 -19.45 20.46
N GLY A 178 18.77 -19.22 19.89
CA GLY A 178 19.28 -17.89 19.56
C GLY A 178 18.73 -17.35 18.23
N SER A 179 18.37 -18.28 17.34
CA SER A 179 17.85 -17.94 16.03
C SER A 179 16.41 -17.44 16.10
N ARG A 180 16.12 -16.28 15.50
CA ARG A 180 14.81 -15.63 15.60
C ARG A 180 14.40 -15.00 14.29
N ILE A 181 13.09 -14.79 14.15
CA ILE A 181 12.52 -13.88 13.17
C ILE A 181 12.06 -12.59 13.86
N ALA A 182 12.10 -11.49 13.14
CA ALA A 182 11.61 -10.19 13.60
C ALA A 182 10.22 -9.91 13.06
N LEU A 183 9.35 -9.33 13.90
CA LEU A 183 8.01 -8.90 13.51
C LEU A 183 7.88 -7.40 13.75
N GLN A 184 7.30 -6.68 12.76
CA GLN A 184 7.12 -5.24 12.82
C GLN A 184 5.78 -4.81 12.23
N GLY A 185 5.27 -3.65 12.64
CA GLY A 185 4.04 -3.06 12.10
C GLY A 185 2.78 -3.51 12.85
N ALA A 186 1.68 -3.70 12.12
CA ALA A 186 0.33 -3.89 12.67
C ALA A 186 0.04 -5.32 13.17
N PHE A 187 1.02 -5.94 13.83
CA PHE A 187 0.80 -7.16 14.62
C PHE A 187 0.34 -6.79 16.04
N THR A 188 -0.40 -7.69 16.66
CA THR A 188 -0.80 -7.56 18.08
C THR A 188 0.40 -7.76 19.01
N ASN A 189 1.28 -8.73 18.67
CA ASN A 189 2.52 -9.02 19.38
C ASN A 189 3.69 -9.00 18.40
N THR A 190 4.61 -8.07 18.60
CA THR A 190 5.83 -7.91 17.78
C THR A 190 7.08 -8.51 18.42
N SER A 191 6.93 -9.30 19.51
CA SER A 191 8.06 -10.00 20.11
C SER A 191 8.70 -10.94 19.09
N PRO A 192 10.05 -10.97 18.99
CA PRO A 192 10.74 -11.90 18.12
C PRO A 192 10.33 -13.35 18.40
N GLN A 193 10.11 -14.13 17.35
CA GLN A 193 9.78 -15.55 17.47
C GLN A 193 10.99 -16.42 17.18
N GLU A 194 11.15 -17.45 17.98
CA GLU A 194 12.29 -18.39 17.85
C GLU A 194 12.07 -19.35 16.67
N ILE A 195 13.14 -19.61 15.94
CA ILE A 195 13.23 -20.74 15.01
C ILE A 195 13.80 -21.92 15.76
N THR A 196 13.01 -22.97 15.87
CA THR A 196 13.34 -24.16 16.65
C THR A 196 13.66 -25.35 15.75
N SER A 197 13.83 -26.52 16.34
CA SER A 197 13.94 -27.79 15.60
C SER A 197 12.67 -28.17 14.83
N VAL A 198 11.53 -27.56 15.17
CA VAL A 198 10.28 -27.70 14.42
C VAL A 198 10.18 -26.56 13.41
N PRO A 199 10.03 -26.85 12.11
CA PRO A 199 9.91 -25.80 11.09
C PRO A 199 8.73 -24.88 11.37
N LEU A 200 8.98 -23.57 11.36
CA LEU A 200 7.97 -22.53 11.58
C LEU A 200 7.45 -22.03 10.23
N SER A 201 6.16 -22.18 9.96
CA SER A 201 5.56 -21.63 8.77
C SER A 201 5.13 -20.17 8.95
N LEU A 202 4.99 -19.45 7.83
CA LEU A 202 4.49 -18.06 7.82
C LEU A 202 3.11 -17.96 8.48
N SER A 203 2.20 -18.89 8.16
CA SER A 203 0.85 -18.92 8.73
C SER A 203 0.87 -19.10 10.26
N GLN A 204 1.73 -19.98 10.77
CA GLN A 204 1.92 -20.18 12.21
C GLN A 204 2.52 -18.94 12.89
N ALA A 205 3.52 -18.32 12.27
CA ALA A 205 4.16 -17.11 12.80
C ALA A 205 3.18 -15.95 12.89
N VAL A 206 2.41 -15.71 11.82
CA VAL A 206 1.37 -14.70 11.76
C VAL A 206 0.26 -14.98 12.77
N GLY A 207 -0.20 -16.24 12.86
CA GLY A 207 -1.20 -16.67 13.84
C GLY A 207 -0.75 -16.46 15.29
N LYS A 208 0.51 -16.78 15.61
CA LYS A 208 1.09 -16.57 16.95
C LYS A 208 1.28 -15.09 17.29
N ALA A 209 1.63 -14.25 16.31
CA ALA A 209 1.75 -12.80 16.48
C ALA A 209 0.40 -12.12 16.66
N GLY A 210 -0.64 -12.66 16.02
CA GLY A 210 -1.94 -12.03 15.90
C GLY A 210 -1.89 -10.79 14.98
N ILE A 211 -2.99 -10.48 14.32
CA ILE A 211 -3.11 -9.32 13.44
C ILE A 211 -4.04 -8.31 14.08
N ASN A 212 -3.64 -7.05 14.11
CA ASN A 212 -4.56 -5.96 14.44
C ASN A 212 -5.44 -5.67 13.22
N VAL A 213 -6.56 -6.37 13.10
CA VAL A 213 -7.46 -6.34 11.94
C VAL A 213 -8.05 -4.96 11.62
N GLU A 214 -8.07 -4.05 12.60
CA GLU A 214 -8.56 -2.68 12.39
C GLU A 214 -7.54 -1.78 11.70
N GLN A 215 -6.26 -2.06 11.90
CA GLN A 215 -5.15 -1.22 11.46
C GLN A 215 -4.24 -1.88 10.41
N ALA A 216 -4.33 -3.20 10.23
CA ALA A 216 -3.44 -3.93 9.32
C ALA A 216 -3.86 -3.80 7.86
N ASP A 217 -2.85 -3.66 6.99
CA ASP A 217 -2.98 -3.83 5.55
C ASP A 217 -2.47 -5.22 5.13
N LEU A 218 -3.40 -6.16 4.95
CA LEU A 218 -3.07 -7.54 4.57
C LEU A 218 -2.49 -7.67 3.16
N SER A 219 -2.81 -6.72 2.29
CA SER A 219 -2.36 -6.75 0.89
C SER A 219 -0.94 -6.23 0.68
N GLY A 220 -0.43 -5.51 1.65
CA GLY A 220 0.91 -4.93 1.61
C GLY A 220 1.92 -5.65 2.50
N PHE A 221 1.59 -6.86 2.99
CA PHE A 221 2.50 -7.63 3.83
C PHE A 221 3.83 -7.87 3.13
N MET A 222 4.93 -7.76 3.87
CA MET A 222 6.27 -7.91 3.33
C MET A 222 7.09 -8.90 4.15
N LEU A 223 7.69 -9.88 3.47
CA LEU A 223 8.69 -10.78 4.03
C LEU A 223 10.05 -10.37 3.47
N THR A 224 11.00 -10.06 4.34
CA THR A 224 12.39 -9.78 3.96
C THR A 224 13.27 -10.96 4.37
N ARG A 225 13.96 -11.55 3.40
CA ARG A 225 14.85 -12.70 3.56
C ARG A 225 16.17 -12.44 2.85
N ASP A 226 17.28 -12.66 3.51
CA ASP A 226 18.64 -12.51 2.93
C ASP A 226 18.83 -11.14 2.23
N GLY A 227 18.25 -10.05 2.80
CA GLY A 227 18.31 -8.69 2.27
C GLY A 227 17.37 -8.39 1.08
N ARG A 228 16.57 -9.36 0.62
CA ARG A 228 15.53 -9.15 -0.42
C ARG A 228 14.15 -9.09 0.21
N SER A 229 13.35 -8.14 -0.24
CA SER A 229 11.97 -7.97 0.21
C SER A 229 11.01 -8.59 -0.80
N TYR A 230 10.07 -9.38 -0.30
CA TYR A 230 9.04 -10.08 -1.06
C TYR A 230 7.68 -9.57 -0.61
N PRO A 231 6.99 -8.78 -1.45
CA PRO A 231 5.62 -8.37 -1.16
C PRO A 231 4.69 -9.57 -1.31
N LEU A 232 3.82 -9.78 -0.32
CA LEU A 232 2.85 -10.87 -0.29
C LEU A 232 1.47 -10.30 0.03
N ASP A 233 0.46 -10.72 -0.70
CA ASP A 233 -0.94 -10.38 -0.42
C ASP A 233 -1.56 -11.50 0.42
N LEU A 234 -1.56 -11.33 1.75
CA LEU A 234 -2.13 -12.32 2.67
C LEU A 234 -3.64 -12.45 2.51
N ASP A 235 -4.34 -11.41 2.09
CA ASP A 235 -5.77 -11.46 1.86
C ASP A 235 -6.08 -12.29 0.60
N ALA A 236 -5.35 -12.08 -0.50
CA ALA A 236 -5.48 -12.88 -1.71
C ALA A 236 -5.12 -14.36 -1.47
N LEU A 237 -4.03 -14.63 -0.73
CA LEU A 237 -3.61 -15.99 -0.40
C LEU A 237 -4.66 -16.78 0.41
N ASN A 238 -5.45 -16.09 1.25
CA ASN A 238 -6.47 -16.74 2.08
C ASN A 238 -7.85 -16.83 1.39
N ARG A 239 -8.10 -16.03 0.34
CA ARG A 239 -9.43 -15.87 -0.26
C ARG A 239 -9.79 -16.99 -1.24
N ASP A 240 -8.85 -17.44 -2.04
CA ASP A 240 -9.14 -18.27 -3.21
C ASP A 240 -9.38 -19.76 -2.88
N GLY A 241 -9.40 -20.17 -1.59
CA GLY A 241 -9.61 -21.56 -1.19
C GLY A 241 -8.58 -22.52 -1.78
N ALA A 242 -7.66 -22.05 -2.61
CA ALA A 242 -6.49 -22.78 -3.01
C ALA A 242 -5.61 -22.92 -1.77
N VAL A 243 -5.11 -24.14 -1.53
CA VAL A 243 -4.12 -24.38 -0.46
C VAL A 243 -2.93 -23.48 -0.80
N ALA A 244 -2.82 -22.33 -0.11
CA ALA A 244 -1.68 -21.45 -0.28
C ALA A 244 -0.40 -22.27 -0.06
N PRO A 245 0.62 -22.12 -0.92
CA PRO A 245 1.86 -22.85 -0.73
C PRO A 245 2.45 -22.47 0.63
N GLU A 246 2.80 -23.48 1.43
CA GLU A 246 3.33 -23.25 2.76
C GLU A 246 4.73 -22.64 2.68
N ILE A 247 4.88 -21.45 3.24
CA ILE A 247 6.15 -20.71 3.28
C ILE A 247 6.79 -20.98 4.65
N TYR A 248 7.93 -21.67 4.68
CA TYR A 248 8.71 -21.86 5.89
C TYR A 248 9.66 -20.70 6.12
N LEU A 249 9.74 -20.26 7.38
CA LEU A 249 10.57 -19.13 7.78
C LEU A 249 11.99 -19.59 8.13
N LYS A 250 12.94 -18.70 7.91
CA LYS A 250 14.37 -18.88 8.15
C LYS A 250 14.83 -17.91 9.24
N ALA A 251 15.85 -18.28 9.98
CA ALA A 251 16.53 -17.40 10.93
C ALA A 251 16.94 -16.08 10.26
N GLY A 252 16.60 -14.96 10.87
CA GLY A 252 16.87 -13.63 10.34
C GLY A 252 15.80 -13.06 9.39
N ASP A 253 14.74 -13.85 9.07
CA ASP A 253 13.59 -13.31 8.34
C ASP A 253 12.94 -12.16 9.11
N GLN A 254 12.47 -11.16 8.37
CA GLN A 254 11.73 -10.04 8.92
C GLN A 254 10.33 -10.02 8.30
N LEU A 255 9.32 -9.97 9.15
CA LEU A 255 7.92 -9.88 8.77
C LEU A 255 7.42 -8.48 9.09
N PHE A 256 6.97 -7.75 8.07
CA PHE A 256 6.41 -6.43 8.22
C PHE A 256 4.95 -6.41 7.78
N MET A 257 4.05 -6.06 8.71
CA MET A 257 2.64 -5.83 8.45
C MET A 257 2.39 -4.33 8.37
N PRO A 258 2.15 -3.74 7.18
CA PRO A 258 1.89 -2.32 7.08
C PRO A 258 0.60 -1.91 7.80
N PHE A 259 0.54 -0.63 8.19
CA PHE A 259 -0.70 -0.01 8.64
C PHE A 259 -1.52 0.43 7.43
N ASN A 260 -2.85 0.35 7.54
CA ASN A 260 -3.77 0.71 6.47
C ASN A 260 -4.10 2.21 6.42
N ASP A 261 -3.57 3.01 7.33
CA ASP A 261 -3.78 4.46 7.44
C ASP A 261 -3.30 5.25 6.20
N ARG A 262 -2.36 4.69 5.44
CA ARG A 262 -1.84 5.28 4.20
C ARG A 262 -2.58 4.82 2.94
N LYS A 263 -3.52 3.91 3.07
CA LYS A 263 -4.31 3.37 1.96
C LYS A 263 -5.75 3.86 2.03
N GLU A 264 -5.96 5.08 1.56
CA GLU A 264 -7.28 5.70 1.53
C GLU A 264 -7.70 6.04 0.10
N VAL A 265 -9.01 6.04 -0.13
CA VAL A 265 -9.64 6.71 -1.26
C VAL A 265 -10.49 7.84 -0.74
N TYR A 266 -10.58 8.89 -1.52
CA TYR A 266 -11.35 10.09 -1.17
C TYR A 266 -12.62 10.13 -2.01
N VAL A 267 -13.80 10.10 -1.37
CA VAL A 267 -15.08 10.22 -2.07
C VAL A 267 -15.67 11.59 -1.76
N ILE A 268 -15.74 12.42 -2.79
CA ILE A 268 -16.12 13.83 -2.68
C ILE A 268 -17.13 14.26 -3.75
N GLY A 269 -17.66 15.48 -3.62
CA GLY A 269 -18.66 16.03 -4.52
C GLY A 269 -20.10 15.71 -4.08
N GLU A 270 -20.99 15.48 -5.05
CA GLU A 270 -22.41 15.29 -4.83
C GLU A 270 -22.77 13.87 -4.39
N VAL A 271 -22.25 13.46 -3.23
CA VAL A 271 -22.58 12.23 -2.52
C VAL A 271 -23.29 12.58 -1.20
N VAL A 272 -23.97 11.61 -0.59
CA VAL A 272 -24.72 11.85 0.65
C VAL A 272 -23.81 12.24 1.81
N ARG A 273 -22.65 11.58 1.96
CA ARG A 273 -21.66 11.84 3.02
C ARG A 273 -20.24 11.79 2.47
N PRO A 274 -19.69 12.92 1.99
CA PRO A 274 -18.30 12.97 1.54
C PRO A 274 -17.34 12.59 2.67
N GLN A 275 -16.42 11.65 2.39
CA GLN A 275 -15.42 11.19 3.36
C GLN A 275 -14.26 10.47 2.69
N SER A 276 -13.17 10.26 3.42
CA SER A 276 -12.14 9.27 3.07
C SER A 276 -12.57 7.86 3.50
N ILE A 277 -12.12 6.85 2.77
CA ILE A 277 -12.40 5.44 3.05
C ILE A 277 -11.08 4.71 3.07
N THR A 278 -10.71 4.16 4.23
CA THR A 278 -9.51 3.32 4.39
C THR A 278 -9.75 1.92 3.81
N PHE A 279 -8.74 1.37 3.16
CA PHE A 279 -8.74 -0.02 2.70
C PHE A 279 -8.55 -0.95 3.89
N LYS A 280 -9.47 -1.89 4.07
CA LYS A 280 -9.29 -3.02 5.00
C LYS A 280 -8.76 -4.26 4.29
N THR A 281 -9.00 -4.35 2.99
CA THR A 281 -8.59 -5.44 2.11
C THR A 281 -8.15 -4.88 0.76
N THR A 282 -7.56 -5.70 -0.11
CA THR A 282 -7.08 -5.29 -1.44
C THR A 282 -8.20 -4.79 -2.36
N ASP A 283 -9.43 -5.25 -2.14
CA ASP A 283 -10.52 -5.05 -3.08
C ASP A 283 -11.57 -4.09 -2.51
N LEU A 284 -11.34 -2.80 -2.72
CA LEU A 284 -12.39 -1.79 -2.58
C LEU A 284 -12.90 -1.44 -3.98
N THR A 285 -14.14 -1.79 -4.28
CA THR A 285 -14.77 -1.46 -5.58
C THR A 285 -15.41 -0.08 -5.57
N LEU A 286 -15.62 0.49 -6.75
CA LEU A 286 -16.29 1.78 -6.88
C LEU A 286 -17.72 1.74 -6.33
N THR A 287 -18.46 0.64 -6.54
CA THR A 287 -19.79 0.44 -5.95
C THR A 287 -19.75 0.43 -4.43
N GLN A 288 -18.79 -0.28 -3.84
CA GLN A 288 -18.64 -0.31 -2.38
C GLN A 288 -18.27 1.06 -1.80
N ALA A 289 -17.40 1.81 -2.47
CA ALA A 289 -17.04 3.16 -2.05
C ALA A 289 -18.25 4.09 -2.08
N LEU A 290 -19.02 4.09 -3.19
CA LEU A 290 -20.25 4.86 -3.30
C LEU A 290 -21.29 4.44 -2.24
N GLY A 291 -21.43 3.13 -2.00
CA GLY A 291 -22.33 2.61 -0.96
C GLY A 291 -21.97 3.09 0.45
N ARG A 292 -20.67 3.09 0.80
CA ARG A 292 -20.19 3.54 2.12
C ARG A 292 -20.46 5.02 2.39
N VAL A 293 -20.48 5.87 1.36
CA VAL A 293 -20.81 7.29 1.46
C VAL A 293 -22.33 7.58 1.38
N GLY A 294 -23.16 6.54 1.32
CA GLY A 294 -24.62 6.65 1.24
C GLY A 294 -25.14 6.83 -0.18
N GLY A 295 -24.31 6.63 -1.19
CA GLY A 295 -24.67 6.76 -2.62
C GLY A 295 -24.57 8.18 -3.15
N LEU A 296 -25.03 8.33 -4.40
CA LEU A 296 -25.14 9.61 -5.08
C LEU A 296 -26.25 10.45 -4.43
N ASN A 297 -26.04 11.76 -4.28
CA ASN A 297 -27.10 12.65 -3.79
C ASN A 297 -28.24 12.70 -4.83
N PRO A 298 -29.48 12.26 -4.48
CA PRO A 298 -30.55 12.12 -5.46
C PRO A 298 -31.07 13.47 -6.00
N VAL A 299 -30.77 14.57 -5.34
CA VAL A 299 -31.25 15.92 -5.71
C VAL A 299 -30.22 16.67 -6.53
N THR A 300 -28.94 16.57 -6.15
CA THR A 300 -27.90 17.45 -6.69
C THR A 300 -26.91 16.74 -7.61
N SER A 301 -26.82 15.42 -7.56
CA SER A 301 -25.86 14.68 -8.38
C SER A 301 -26.31 14.49 -9.83
N LYS A 302 -25.34 14.36 -10.73
CA LYS A 302 -25.55 13.89 -12.09
C LYS A 302 -24.98 12.48 -12.23
N GLY A 303 -25.85 11.48 -12.49
CA GLY A 303 -25.43 10.08 -12.60
C GLY A 303 -24.33 9.84 -13.64
N SER A 304 -24.35 10.57 -14.79
CA SER A 304 -23.29 10.46 -15.80
C SER A 304 -21.98 11.17 -15.46
N ALA A 305 -21.88 11.79 -14.28
CA ALA A 305 -20.71 12.57 -13.85
C ALA A 305 -20.00 11.94 -12.64
N VAL A 306 -19.79 10.63 -12.65
CA VAL A 306 -18.98 9.91 -11.67
C VAL A 306 -17.58 9.70 -12.25
N TYR A 307 -16.57 10.23 -11.59
CA TYR A 307 -15.19 10.18 -12.03
C TYR A 307 -14.30 9.54 -10.97
N VAL A 308 -13.32 8.74 -11.41
CA VAL A 308 -12.24 8.24 -10.56
C VAL A 308 -10.93 8.80 -11.10
N ILE A 309 -10.25 9.63 -10.31
CA ILE A 309 -9.01 10.29 -10.67
C ILE A 309 -7.88 9.51 -10.03
N ARG A 310 -6.96 9.03 -10.84
CA ARG A 310 -5.83 8.20 -10.45
C ARG A 310 -4.52 8.85 -10.85
N GLY A 311 -3.46 8.68 -10.05
CA GLY A 311 -2.14 9.22 -10.34
C GLY A 311 -1.93 10.68 -9.94
N VAL A 312 -2.73 11.19 -8.97
CA VAL A 312 -2.62 12.58 -8.46
C VAL A 312 -1.30 12.81 -7.71
N GLU A 313 -0.70 11.76 -7.16
CA GLU A 313 0.52 11.86 -6.35
C GLU A 313 1.75 12.35 -7.14
N ASN A 314 1.76 12.17 -8.45
CA ASN A 314 2.94 12.47 -9.26
C ASN A 314 2.61 13.12 -10.61
N MET A 315 1.75 14.15 -10.60
CA MET A 315 1.29 14.85 -11.82
C MET A 315 2.41 15.52 -12.62
N GLN A 316 3.59 15.71 -12.02
CA GLN A 316 4.76 16.26 -12.73
C GLN A 316 5.47 15.22 -13.61
N GLN A 317 5.38 13.94 -13.24
CA GLN A 317 6.07 12.84 -13.92
C GLN A 317 5.13 12.02 -14.81
N SER A 318 3.86 11.91 -14.43
CA SER A 318 2.87 11.14 -15.18
C SER A 318 1.53 11.85 -15.22
N PRO A 319 0.83 11.87 -16.36
CA PRO A 319 -0.50 12.47 -16.45
C PRO A 319 -1.48 11.71 -15.58
N ALA A 320 -2.36 12.43 -14.86
CA ALA A 320 -3.43 11.80 -14.12
C ALA A 320 -4.43 11.16 -15.09
N THR A 321 -4.86 9.95 -14.80
CA THR A 321 -5.90 9.25 -15.56
C THR A 321 -7.24 9.47 -14.87
N VAL A 322 -8.23 9.94 -15.62
CA VAL A 322 -9.61 10.12 -15.15
C VAL A 322 -10.48 9.05 -15.75
N TYR A 323 -10.95 8.14 -14.93
CA TYR A 323 -11.94 7.14 -15.34
C TYR A 323 -13.34 7.70 -15.15
N GLN A 324 -14.22 7.55 -16.14
CA GLN A 324 -15.59 8.03 -16.09
C GLN A 324 -16.56 6.84 -16.07
N LEU A 325 -17.49 6.85 -15.11
CA LEU A 325 -18.63 5.95 -15.06
C LEU A 325 -19.90 6.74 -15.40
N ASP A 326 -20.70 6.25 -16.32
CA ASP A 326 -22.07 6.72 -16.52
C ASP A 326 -23.03 5.90 -15.65
N ALA A 327 -23.24 6.34 -14.43
CA ALA A 327 -24.15 5.72 -13.45
C ALA A 327 -25.64 6.09 -13.67
N SER A 328 -26.03 6.60 -14.84
CA SER A 328 -27.43 6.87 -15.19
C SER A 328 -28.24 5.58 -15.38
N SER A 329 -27.55 4.47 -15.66
CA SER A 329 -28.14 3.14 -15.82
C SER A 329 -27.84 2.23 -14.63
N PRO A 330 -28.79 1.43 -14.14
CA PRO A 330 -28.51 0.43 -13.10
C PRO A 330 -27.42 -0.59 -13.46
N VAL A 331 -27.24 -0.89 -14.77
CA VAL A 331 -26.18 -1.78 -15.26
C VAL A 331 -24.77 -1.23 -14.97
N ALA A 332 -24.63 0.08 -14.89
CA ALA A 332 -23.34 0.70 -14.56
C ALA A 332 -22.84 0.32 -13.16
N PHE A 333 -23.76 0.03 -12.23
CA PHE A 333 -23.37 -0.43 -10.88
C PHE A 333 -22.77 -1.84 -10.90
N VAL A 334 -23.16 -2.69 -11.86
CA VAL A 334 -22.52 -4.00 -12.05
C VAL A 334 -21.08 -3.84 -12.56
N LEU A 335 -20.87 -2.89 -13.48
CA LEU A 335 -19.52 -2.54 -13.96
C LEU A 335 -18.66 -1.92 -12.85
N SER A 336 -19.23 -1.00 -12.07
CA SER A 336 -18.51 -0.34 -10.99
C SER A 336 -18.19 -1.29 -9.82
N ASP A 337 -18.96 -2.37 -9.65
CA ASP A 337 -18.65 -3.43 -8.69
C ASP A 337 -17.43 -4.27 -9.10
N GLN A 338 -17.11 -4.27 -10.37
CA GLN A 338 -15.90 -4.92 -10.87
C GLN A 338 -14.71 -3.96 -11.00
N PHE A 339 -14.93 -2.65 -10.95
CA PHE A 339 -13.86 -1.64 -11.02
C PHE A 339 -13.21 -1.45 -9.66
N ARG A 340 -11.94 -1.86 -9.53
CA ARG A 340 -11.16 -1.77 -8.28
C ARG A 340 -10.55 -0.40 -8.13
N LEU A 341 -10.81 0.22 -7.00
CA LEU A 341 -10.14 1.44 -6.59
C LEU A 341 -8.73 1.13 -6.09
N ARG A 342 -7.81 2.08 -6.27
CA ARG A 342 -6.45 2.02 -5.77
C ARG A 342 -6.27 3.05 -4.66
N PRO A 343 -5.30 2.85 -3.74
CA PRO A 343 -4.94 3.88 -2.78
C PRO A 343 -4.67 5.22 -3.46
N ALA A 344 -5.09 6.31 -2.81
CA ALA A 344 -5.03 7.68 -3.30
C ALA A 344 -5.94 8.00 -4.51
N ASP A 345 -6.81 7.07 -4.95
CA ASP A 345 -7.86 7.42 -5.92
C ASP A 345 -8.83 8.44 -5.32
N VAL A 346 -9.22 9.41 -6.14
CA VAL A 346 -10.26 10.39 -5.80
C VAL A 346 -11.51 10.08 -6.61
N VAL A 347 -12.56 9.64 -5.91
CA VAL A 347 -13.90 9.46 -6.51
C VAL A 347 -14.66 10.77 -6.39
N PHE A 348 -14.97 11.39 -7.51
CA PHE A 348 -15.70 12.63 -7.58
C PHE A 348 -17.05 12.45 -8.26
N VAL A 349 -18.10 12.94 -7.62
CA VAL A 349 -19.44 12.96 -8.20
C VAL A 349 -19.80 14.42 -8.54
N GLY A 350 -20.05 14.68 -9.81
CA GLY A 350 -20.36 16.01 -10.31
C GLY A 350 -21.84 16.40 -10.10
N PRO A 351 -22.13 17.73 -10.01
CA PRO A 351 -23.49 18.24 -9.86
C PRO A 351 -24.34 18.10 -11.12
N ALA A 352 -25.64 18.01 -10.95
CA ALA A 352 -26.62 18.09 -12.01
C ALA A 352 -26.66 19.53 -12.59
N GLY A 353 -26.37 19.66 -13.89
CA GLY A 353 -26.63 20.92 -14.64
C GLY A 353 -25.44 21.84 -14.92
N ILE A 354 -24.32 21.79 -14.20
CA ILE A 354 -23.16 22.65 -14.49
C ILE A 354 -21.88 21.89 -14.21
N THR A 355 -21.21 21.42 -15.24
CA THR A 355 -19.86 20.89 -15.09
C THR A 355 -18.89 21.83 -15.79
N ARG A 356 -18.39 22.84 -15.11
CA ARG A 356 -17.19 23.53 -15.53
C ARG A 356 -16.01 22.74 -14.98
N TRP A 357 -15.34 21.99 -15.83
CA TRP A 357 -14.15 21.21 -15.51
C TRP A 357 -13.10 22.02 -14.74
N ASN A 358 -12.89 23.28 -15.13
CA ASN A 358 -11.99 24.20 -14.43
C ASN A 358 -12.37 24.48 -12.98
N ARG A 359 -13.67 24.48 -12.65
CA ARG A 359 -14.13 24.65 -11.25
C ARG A 359 -13.90 23.41 -10.43
N PHE A 360 -14.08 22.24 -11.03
CA PHE A 360 -13.76 20.96 -10.44
C PHE A 360 -12.28 20.85 -10.10
N LEU A 361 -11.40 21.17 -11.05
CA LEU A 361 -9.95 21.11 -10.86
C LEU A 361 -9.44 22.10 -9.82
N SER A 362 -10.00 23.32 -9.76
CA SER A 362 -9.64 24.29 -8.74
C SER A 362 -10.00 23.85 -7.32
N GLN A 363 -10.95 22.93 -7.17
CA GLN A 363 -11.30 22.33 -5.89
C GLN A 363 -10.39 21.16 -5.50
N LEU A 364 -9.74 20.49 -6.47
CA LEU A 364 -8.78 19.41 -6.23
C LEU A 364 -7.35 19.90 -5.96
N LEU A 365 -6.96 21.04 -6.51
CA LEU A 365 -5.62 21.62 -6.33
C LEU A 365 -5.21 21.81 -4.86
N PRO A 366 -6.10 22.19 -3.91
CA PRO A 366 -5.76 22.21 -2.49
C PRO A 366 -5.43 20.85 -1.89
N LEU A 367 -6.06 19.78 -2.41
CA LEU A 367 -5.81 18.41 -1.91
C LEU A 367 -4.41 17.91 -2.31
N SER A 368 -3.93 18.27 -3.51
CA SER A 368 -2.56 17.94 -3.92
C SER A 368 -1.50 18.62 -3.04
N GLY A 369 -1.80 19.84 -2.53
CA GLY A 369 -0.95 20.56 -1.58
C GLY A 369 -0.88 19.90 -0.21
N ILE A 370 -1.97 19.30 0.27
CA ILE A 370 -2.01 18.59 1.55
C ILE A 370 -1.24 17.26 1.46
N ILE A 371 -1.39 16.53 0.35
CA ILE A 371 -0.68 15.26 0.12
C ILE A 371 0.83 15.51 -0.08
N SER A 372 1.22 16.57 -0.82
CA SER A 372 2.63 16.91 -1.01
C SER A 372 3.30 17.41 0.28
N ASN A 373 2.58 18.14 1.12
CA ASN A 373 3.10 18.58 2.42
C ASN A 373 3.28 17.42 3.42
N ALA A 374 2.41 16.42 3.39
CA ALA A 374 2.59 15.20 4.19
C ALA A 374 3.78 14.35 3.71
N ALA A 375 4.03 14.30 2.40
CA ALA A 375 5.19 13.61 1.83
C ALA A 375 6.51 14.35 2.14
N ASN A 376 6.51 15.69 2.09
CA ASN A 376 7.69 16.51 2.38
C ASN A 376 8.03 16.54 3.87
N ALA A 377 7.04 16.53 4.78
CA ALA A 377 7.28 16.43 6.22
C ALA A 377 8.00 15.12 6.60
N ASN A 378 7.81 14.05 5.84
CA ASN A 378 8.50 12.78 6.05
C ASN A 378 9.95 12.77 5.52
N TYR A 379 10.29 13.70 4.61
CA TYR A 379 11.65 13.83 4.04
C TYR A 379 12.59 14.60 4.96
N ASP A 380 12.05 15.53 5.76
CA ASP A 380 12.83 16.34 6.71
C ASP A 380 13.16 15.57 8.01
N ILE A 381 12.32 14.58 8.40
CA ILE A 381 12.55 13.75 9.59
C ILE A 381 13.67 12.71 9.39
N THR A 382 14.05 12.40 8.14
CA THR A 382 15.10 11.40 7.85
C THR A 382 16.48 12.01 7.61
N ARG A 383 16.67 13.33 7.86
CA ARG A 383 17.90 14.06 7.52
C ARG A 383 18.64 14.69 8.72
N ASP A 384 18.15 14.47 9.96
CA ASP A 384 18.85 14.85 11.21
C ASP A 384 19.44 13.62 11.93
#